data_3f5bfc3168f960fd407f5f9333069be0
#
_entry.id   3f5bfc3168f960fd407f5f9333069be0
#
_cell.length_a   1.000
_cell.length_b   1.000
_cell.length_c   1.000
_cell.angle_alpha   90.00
_cell.angle_beta   90.00
_cell.angle_gamma   90.00
#
_symmetry.space_group_name_H-M   'P 1'
#
loop_
_entity.id
_entity.type
_entity.pdbx_description
1 polymer ?
#
loop_
_entity_poly.entity_id
_entity_poly.type
_entity_poly.pdbx_seq_one_letter_code
_entity_poly.pdbx_strand_id
1 'polypeptide(L)'
;MRNELKQLDMEKFIFTNGSAEHAANILTHLGVYDLFGRDKVFDIKDAGYVPKPEAETFDLMVKKFGINPKETIYIEDIAKNLSIGHERGCTTVWLINDEHFGKMDADKDFISHKIENLSFFIKEIRLLKNS
;
A
#
# COMPACT_ATOMS: atom_id res chain seq x y z
N MET A 1 -10.15 3.74 11.99
CA MET A 1 -9.05 3.88 11.01
C MET A 1 -8.57 5.32 10.80
N ARG A 2 -9.50 6.27 10.64
CA ARG A 2 -9.12 7.66 10.41
C ARG A 2 -8.18 8.22 11.48
N ASN A 3 -8.52 8.02 12.75
CA ASN A 3 -7.71 8.54 13.85
C ASN A 3 -6.29 7.98 13.83
N GLU A 4 -6.15 6.70 13.52
CA GLU A 4 -4.85 6.06 13.48
C GLU A 4 -4.00 6.59 12.32
N LEU A 5 -4.59 6.75 11.14
CA LEU A 5 -3.90 7.31 9.99
C LEU A 5 -3.51 8.77 10.22
N LYS A 6 -4.40 9.56 10.81
CA LYS A 6 -4.15 10.98 11.07
C LYS A 6 -2.99 11.19 12.05
N GLN A 7 -2.88 10.32 13.06
CA GLN A 7 -1.84 10.43 14.09
C GLN A 7 -0.51 9.79 13.67
N LEU A 8 -0.50 9.03 12.58
CA LEU A 8 0.72 8.38 12.10
C LEU A 8 1.64 9.41 11.44
N ASP A 9 2.79 9.67 12.06
CA ASP A 9 3.77 10.64 11.56
C ASP A 9 4.67 9.99 10.50
N MET A 10 4.07 9.67 9.36
CA MET A 10 4.72 9.11 8.18
C MET A 10 3.98 9.60 6.95
N GLU A 11 4.67 9.77 5.85
CA GLU A 11 4.02 10.04 4.58
C GLU A 11 3.22 8.81 4.15
N LYS A 12 2.05 9.05 3.58
CA LYS A 12 1.09 8.00 3.21
C LYS A 12 0.71 8.16 1.75
N PHE A 13 0.72 7.04 1.03
CA PHE A 13 0.45 7.02 -0.41
C PHE A 13 -0.50 5.86 -0.73
N ILE A 14 -1.21 6.00 -1.85
CA ILE A 14 -2.06 4.96 -2.41
C ILE A 14 -1.47 4.53 -3.74
N PHE A 15 -1.30 3.23 -3.91
CA PHE A 15 -0.83 2.60 -5.15
C PHE A 15 -1.90 1.61 -5.61
N THR A 16 -2.62 1.94 -6.69
CA THR A 16 -3.78 1.18 -7.12
C THR A 16 -3.74 0.82 -8.60
N ASN A 17 -4.26 -0.35 -8.95
CA ASN A 17 -4.51 -0.73 -10.35
C ASN A 17 -5.81 -0.13 -10.89
N GLY A 18 -6.60 0.52 -10.03
CA GLY A 18 -7.81 1.22 -10.44
C GLY A 18 -7.55 2.66 -10.85
N SER A 19 -8.62 3.39 -11.14
CA SER A 19 -8.52 4.82 -11.43
C SER A 19 -8.40 5.65 -10.15
N ALA A 20 -7.86 6.86 -10.28
CA ALA A 20 -7.80 7.81 -9.17
C ALA A 20 -9.20 8.18 -8.68
N GLU A 21 -10.18 8.28 -9.60
CA GLU A 21 -11.57 8.58 -9.26
C GLU A 21 -12.18 7.45 -8.41
N HIS A 22 -11.91 6.19 -8.77
CA HIS A 22 -12.37 5.04 -8.01
C HIS A 22 -11.75 5.02 -6.62
N ALA A 23 -10.44 5.25 -6.53
CA ALA A 23 -9.73 5.34 -5.24
C ALA A 23 -10.31 6.47 -4.38
N ALA A 24 -10.54 7.65 -4.97
CA ALA A 24 -11.12 8.79 -4.25
C ALA A 24 -12.50 8.46 -3.70
N ASN A 25 -13.33 7.76 -4.47
CA ASN A 25 -14.67 7.36 -4.02
C ASN A 25 -14.59 6.41 -2.83
N ILE A 26 -13.72 5.41 -2.89
CA ILE A 26 -13.53 4.46 -1.78
C ILE A 26 -13.02 5.18 -0.54
N LEU A 27 -11.99 6.00 -0.69
CA LEU A 27 -11.37 6.71 0.44
C LEU A 27 -12.31 7.73 1.06
N THR A 28 -13.16 8.39 0.23
CA THR A 28 -14.18 9.30 0.72
C THR A 28 -15.24 8.55 1.52
N HIS A 29 -15.67 7.40 1.02
CA HIS A 29 -16.63 6.55 1.73
C HIS A 29 -16.09 6.10 3.09
N LEU A 30 -14.81 5.81 3.16
CA LEU A 30 -14.12 5.44 4.40
C LEU A 30 -13.80 6.65 5.29
N GLY A 31 -14.00 7.87 4.80
CA GLY A 31 -13.76 9.09 5.57
C GLY A 31 -12.29 9.45 5.72
N VAL A 32 -11.42 9.03 4.79
CA VAL A 32 -9.98 9.25 4.91
C VAL A 32 -9.34 9.91 3.68
N TYR A 33 -10.13 10.27 2.66
CA TYR A 33 -9.55 10.83 1.43
C TYR A 33 -8.74 12.10 1.68
N ASP A 34 -9.19 12.94 2.59
CA ASP A 34 -8.50 14.20 2.93
C ASP A 34 -7.09 13.98 3.52
N LEU A 35 -6.80 12.77 4.00
CA LEU A 35 -5.47 12.43 4.53
C LEU A 35 -4.46 12.10 3.42
N PHE A 36 -4.93 11.89 2.20
CA PHE A 36 -4.10 11.57 1.04
C PHE A 36 -4.15 12.67 -0.03
N GLY A 37 -5.32 12.88 -0.64
CA GLY A 37 -5.48 13.78 -1.79
C GLY A 37 -5.03 13.12 -3.09
N ARG A 38 -5.29 13.79 -4.22
CA ARG A 38 -4.97 13.22 -5.56
C ARG A 38 -3.47 13.05 -5.79
N ASP A 39 -2.66 13.94 -5.27
CA ASP A 39 -1.21 13.91 -5.46
C ASP A 39 -0.51 12.77 -4.71
N LYS A 40 -1.20 12.14 -3.76
CA LYS A 40 -0.70 10.96 -3.03
C LYS A 40 -1.23 9.64 -3.61
N VAL A 41 -1.90 9.67 -4.76
CA VAL A 41 -2.44 8.48 -5.42
C VAL A 41 -1.70 8.24 -6.73
N PHE A 42 -1.16 7.03 -6.89
CA PHE A 42 -0.59 6.53 -8.14
C PHE A 42 -1.58 5.53 -8.70
N ASP A 43 -2.21 5.87 -9.82
CA ASP A 43 -3.27 5.06 -10.43
C ASP A 43 -2.82 4.37 -11.72
N ILE A 44 -3.74 3.65 -12.35
CA ILE A 44 -3.44 2.90 -13.56
C ILE A 44 -3.02 3.82 -14.73
N LYS A 45 -3.52 5.05 -14.80
CA LYS A 45 -3.11 6.02 -15.82
C LYS A 45 -1.67 6.48 -15.58
N ASP A 46 -1.31 6.74 -14.34
CA ASP A 46 0.07 7.09 -13.96
C ASP A 46 1.04 5.98 -14.36
N ALA A 47 0.58 4.74 -14.31
CA ALA A 47 1.34 3.55 -14.69
C ALA A 47 1.39 3.30 -16.19
N GLY A 48 0.78 4.16 -17.02
CA GLY A 48 0.67 3.93 -18.46
C GLY A 48 -0.15 2.69 -18.80
N TYR A 49 -1.10 2.34 -17.92
CA TYR A 49 -1.97 1.16 -18.02
C TYR A 49 -1.23 -0.18 -17.88
N VAL A 50 -0.03 -0.16 -17.32
CA VAL A 50 0.71 -1.37 -16.96
C VAL A 50 0.44 -1.65 -15.48
N PRO A 51 -0.28 -2.74 -15.13
CA PRO A 51 -0.72 -2.97 -13.76
C PRO A 51 0.36 -3.59 -12.87
N LYS A 52 0.13 -3.52 -11.54
CA LYS A 52 0.89 -4.35 -10.62
C LYS A 52 0.68 -5.83 -11.00
N PRO A 53 1.64 -6.71 -10.83
CA PRO A 53 2.89 -6.54 -10.10
C PRO A 53 4.12 -6.20 -10.97
N GLU A 54 3.93 -5.59 -12.12
CA GLU A 54 5.04 -5.28 -13.02
C GLU A 54 6.09 -4.38 -12.34
N ALA A 55 7.36 -4.73 -12.48
CA ALA A 55 8.47 -4.02 -11.86
C ALA A 55 8.56 -2.57 -12.32
N GLU A 56 8.36 -2.32 -13.61
CA GLU A 56 8.43 -0.96 -14.16
C GLU A 56 7.37 -0.04 -13.55
N THR A 57 6.19 -0.57 -13.26
CA THR A 57 5.10 0.19 -12.63
C THR A 57 5.47 0.57 -11.20
N PHE A 58 6.02 -0.35 -10.44
CA PHE A 58 6.51 -0.08 -9.09
C PHE A 58 7.59 1.00 -9.11
N ASP A 59 8.56 0.89 -10.03
CA ASP A 59 9.66 1.84 -10.11
C ASP A 59 9.18 3.24 -10.50
N LEU A 60 8.17 3.35 -11.36
CA LEU A 60 7.53 4.63 -11.69
C LEU A 60 6.86 5.25 -10.47
N MET A 61 6.18 4.45 -9.66
CA MET A 61 5.55 4.92 -8.42
C MET A 61 6.59 5.45 -7.44
N VAL A 62 7.67 4.71 -7.25
CA VAL A 62 8.78 5.12 -6.39
C VAL A 62 9.35 6.48 -6.84
N LYS A 63 9.54 6.65 -8.14
CA LYS A 63 10.07 7.87 -8.71
C LYS A 63 9.11 9.04 -8.53
N LYS A 64 7.81 8.82 -8.80
CA LYS A 64 6.80 9.87 -8.66
C LYS A 64 6.72 10.41 -7.24
N PHE A 65 6.70 9.51 -6.26
CA PHE A 65 6.57 9.91 -4.85
C PHE A 65 7.92 10.30 -4.21
N GLY A 66 9.04 9.99 -4.86
CA GLY A 66 10.36 10.29 -4.31
C GLY A 66 10.65 9.49 -3.04
N ILE A 67 10.13 8.28 -2.92
CA ILE A 67 10.30 7.45 -1.72
C ILE A 67 11.52 6.55 -1.83
N ASN A 68 12.04 6.13 -0.67
CA ASN A 68 13.08 5.11 -0.58
C ASN A 68 12.42 3.77 -0.23
N PRO A 69 12.44 2.76 -1.12
CA PRO A 69 11.81 1.48 -0.81
C PRO A 69 12.30 0.84 0.50
N LYS A 70 13.57 1.01 0.83
CA LYS A 70 14.15 0.45 2.07
C LYS A 70 13.56 1.07 3.34
N GLU A 71 12.93 2.23 3.23
CA GLU A 71 12.29 2.93 4.33
C GLU A 71 10.76 2.91 4.21
N THR A 72 10.23 2.04 3.36
CA THR A 72 8.82 2.00 3.01
C THR A 72 8.17 0.70 3.48
N ILE A 73 6.98 0.83 4.07
CA ILE A 73 6.10 -0.30 4.37
C ILE A 73 5.08 -0.37 3.24
N TYR A 74 5.03 -1.51 2.56
CA TYR A 74 4.11 -1.75 1.44
C TYR A 74 3.04 -2.74 1.87
N ILE A 75 1.80 -2.27 1.94
CA ILE A 75 0.65 -3.06 2.40
C ILE A 75 -0.26 -3.34 1.21
N GLU A 76 -0.65 -4.61 1.03
CA GLU A 76 -1.42 -5.04 -0.13
C GLU A 76 -2.32 -6.22 0.27
N ASP A 77 -3.53 -6.27 -0.29
CA ASP A 77 -4.45 -7.39 -0.08
C ASP A 77 -4.26 -8.52 -1.10
N ILE A 78 -3.61 -8.25 -2.22
CA ILE A 78 -3.24 -9.26 -3.20
C ILE A 78 -1.77 -9.62 -2.97
N ALA A 79 -1.53 -10.78 -2.38
CA ALA A 79 -0.20 -11.17 -1.90
C ALA A 79 0.87 -11.11 -3.00
N LYS A 80 0.56 -11.58 -4.21
CA LYS A 80 1.54 -11.60 -5.31
C LYS A 80 2.04 -10.21 -5.71
N ASN A 81 1.26 -9.16 -5.44
CA ASN A 81 1.67 -7.79 -5.76
C ASN A 81 2.79 -7.27 -4.86
N LEU A 82 3.10 -8.00 -3.77
CA LEU A 82 4.16 -7.61 -2.84
C LEU A 82 5.55 -8.01 -3.30
N SER A 83 5.68 -8.93 -4.27
CA SER A 83 6.96 -9.49 -4.66
C SER A 83 7.98 -8.43 -5.09
N ILE A 84 7.57 -7.47 -5.90
CA ILE A 84 8.49 -6.42 -6.39
C ILE A 84 8.90 -5.47 -5.26
N GLY A 85 7.98 -5.16 -4.35
CA GLY A 85 8.30 -4.33 -3.18
C GLY A 85 9.38 -4.98 -2.32
N HIS A 86 9.27 -6.29 -2.10
CA HIS A 86 10.28 -7.06 -1.36
C HIS A 86 11.64 -7.02 -2.09
N GLU A 87 11.62 -7.25 -3.40
CA GLU A 87 12.84 -7.23 -4.22
C GLU A 87 13.55 -5.86 -4.15
N ARG A 88 12.79 -4.79 -4.04
CA ARG A 88 13.33 -3.42 -3.92
C ARG A 88 13.66 -2.99 -2.49
N GLY A 89 13.41 -3.86 -1.51
CA GLY A 89 13.80 -3.64 -0.12
C GLY A 89 12.70 -3.16 0.83
N CYS A 90 11.44 -3.08 0.37
CA CYS A 90 10.33 -2.72 1.23
C CYS A 90 10.06 -3.76 2.30
N THR A 91 9.54 -3.32 3.44
CA THR A 91 8.86 -4.22 4.38
C THR A 91 7.48 -4.51 3.81
N THR A 92 7.20 -5.76 3.49
CA THR A 92 5.97 -6.17 2.83
C THR A 92 4.98 -6.73 3.83
N VAL A 93 3.72 -6.27 3.71
CA VAL A 93 2.65 -6.66 4.63
C VAL A 93 1.45 -7.11 3.82
N TRP A 94 1.03 -8.35 4.00
CA TRP A 94 -0.17 -8.88 3.37
C TRP A 94 -1.37 -8.72 4.32
N LEU A 95 -2.37 -7.97 3.85
CA LEU A 95 -3.67 -7.88 4.52
C LEU A 95 -4.47 -9.11 4.10
N ILE A 96 -4.64 -10.04 5.03
CA ILE A 96 -5.23 -11.36 4.77
C ILE A 96 -6.65 -11.21 4.24
N ASN A 97 -6.95 -11.89 3.14
CA ASN A 97 -8.30 -12.06 2.63
C ASN A 97 -8.47 -13.47 2.08
N ASP A 98 -9.71 -13.94 2.02
CA ASP A 98 -10.04 -15.32 1.64
C ASP A 98 -10.28 -15.50 0.15
N GLU A 99 -10.23 -14.44 -0.64
CA GLU A 99 -10.40 -14.54 -2.08
C GLU A 99 -9.22 -15.28 -2.69
N HIS A 100 -9.50 -16.21 -3.59
CA HIS A 100 -8.47 -17.03 -4.23
C HIS A 100 -7.37 -16.18 -4.85
N PHE A 101 -7.74 -15.14 -5.60
CA PHE A 101 -6.78 -14.27 -6.26
C PHE A 101 -5.91 -13.50 -5.24
N GLY A 102 -6.52 -13.04 -4.14
CA GLY A 102 -5.80 -12.29 -3.12
C GLY A 102 -4.75 -13.10 -2.39
N LYS A 103 -5.01 -14.40 -2.17
CA LYS A 103 -4.08 -15.26 -1.41
C LYS A 103 -3.11 -16.06 -2.28
N MET A 104 -3.12 -15.88 -3.61
CA MET A 104 -2.11 -16.47 -4.47
C MET A 104 -0.73 -15.98 -4.04
N ASP A 105 0.20 -16.91 -3.89
CA ASP A 105 1.58 -16.66 -3.44
C ASP A 105 1.68 -16.15 -2.00
N ALA A 106 0.62 -16.28 -1.18
CA ALA A 106 0.64 -15.84 0.22
C ALA A 106 1.59 -16.65 1.11
N ASP A 107 2.04 -17.81 0.65
CA ASP A 107 3.01 -18.67 1.33
C ASP A 107 4.47 -18.37 0.95
N LYS A 108 4.69 -17.41 0.05
CA LYS A 108 6.04 -17.08 -0.43
C LYS A 108 6.82 -16.26 0.60
N ASP A 109 8.14 -16.35 0.52
CA ASP A 109 9.06 -15.70 1.45
C ASP A 109 9.20 -14.18 1.23
N PHE A 110 8.63 -13.64 0.14
CA PHE A 110 8.65 -12.19 -0.09
C PHE A 110 7.63 -11.44 0.79
N ILE A 111 6.86 -12.13 1.62
CA ILE A 111 5.93 -11.51 2.57
C ILE A 111 6.57 -11.44 3.94
N SER A 112 6.82 -10.21 4.43
CA SER A 112 7.45 -10.01 5.75
C SER A 112 6.47 -10.23 6.89
N HIS A 113 5.22 -9.76 6.75
CA HIS A 113 4.19 -9.85 7.79
C HIS A 113 2.84 -10.14 7.18
N LYS A 114 2.00 -10.84 7.95
CA LYS A 114 0.60 -11.10 7.61
C LYS A 114 -0.27 -10.48 8.69
N ILE A 115 -1.26 -9.67 8.29
CA ILE A 115 -2.15 -8.99 9.24
C ILE A 115 -3.61 -9.25 8.87
N GLU A 116 -4.49 -9.22 9.87
CA GLU A 116 -5.93 -9.39 9.69
C GLU A 116 -6.68 -8.07 9.77
N ASN A 117 -6.11 -7.08 10.47
CA ASN A 117 -6.76 -5.80 10.73
C ASN A 117 -5.80 -4.65 10.49
N LEU A 118 -6.10 -3.86 9.45
CA LEU A 118 -5.24 -2.75 9.05
C LEU A 118 -5.21 -1.63 10.11
N SER A 119 -6.35 -1.29 10.70
CA SER A 119 -6.43 -0.25 11.73
C SER A 119 -5.56 -0.58 12.93
N PHE A 120 -5.61 -1.83 13.39
CA PHE A 120 -4.80 -2.30 14.51
C PHE A 120 -3.30 -2.24 14.18
N PHE A 121 -2.93 -2.64 12.96
CA PHE A 121 -1.55 -2.61 12.50
C PHE A 121 -1.01 -1.17 12.46
N ILE A 122 -1.79 -0.24 11.92
CA ILE A 122 -1.42 1.18 11.87
C ILE A 122 -1.23 1.73 13.27
N LYS A 123 -2.11 1.37 14.21
CA LYS A 123 -1.99 1.76 15.61
C LYS A 123 -0.67 1.26 16.22
N GLU A 124 -0.31 0.01 15.96
CA GLU A 124 0.95 -0.55 16.46
C GLU A 124 2.16 0.21 15.92
N ILE A 125 2.18 0.52 14.61
CA ILE A 125 3.26 1.30 14.00
C ILE A 125 3.36 2.67 14.66
N ARG A 126 2.24 3.34 14.86
CA ARG A 126 2.19 4.67 15.48
C ARG A 126 2.79 4.64 16.88
N LEU A 127 2.43 3.64 17.68
CA LEU A 127 2.93 3.50 19.05
C LEU A 127 4.43 3.23 19.07
N LEU A 128 4.93 2.40 18.17
CA LEU A 128 6.36 2.13 18.06
C LEU A 128 7.15 3.37 17.63
N LYS A 129 6.62 4.10 16.65
CA LYS A 129 7.30 5.30 16.13
C LYS A 129 7.35 6.41 17.16
N ASN A 130 6.34 6.53 18.02
CA ASN A 130 6.25 7.59 19.03
C ASN A 130 6.88 7.20 20.37
N SER A 131 7.45 6.01 20.48
CA SER A 131 8.06 5.52 21.72
C SER A 131 9.54 5.93 21.89
#